data_643e8745d40f7dbba1be199ca42b7f86
#
_entry.id   643e8745d40f7dbba1be199ca42b7f86
#
_cell.length_a   1.000
_cell.length_b   1.000
_cell.length_c   1.000
_cell.angle_alpha   90.00
_cell.angle_beta   90.00
_cell.angle_gamma   90.00
#
_symmetry.space_group_name_H-M   'P 1'
#
loop_
_entity.id
_entity.type
_entity.pdbx_description
1 polymer ?
#
loop_
_entity_poly.entity_id
_entity_poly.type
_entity_poly.pdbx_seq_one_letter_code
_entity_poly.pdbx_strand_id
1 'polypeptide(L)'
;SVAVADPPELVRGDLVDDLGALVDRSPDGTHTVVLSSWVLAYVDRDRRSRFAETLAAAARRLAARGGRLTLLTLEADHLLPWLDPPPLPDDVPAEIRHASLLAATAVDRDGSVSATPLARCQAHLVWMDRLGV
;
A
#
# COMPACT_ATOMS: atom_id res chain seq x y z
N SER A 1 -20.77 16.03 -9.86
CA SER A 1 -19.80 15.13 -9.23
C SER A 1 -18.59 15.93 -8.79
N VAL A 2 -18.07 15.71 -7.59
CA VAL A 2 -16.89 16.40 -7.03
C VAL A 2 -15.69 16.23 -7.96
N ALA A 3 -15.49 15.07 -8.52
CA ALA A 3 -14.38 14.78 -9.44
C ALA A 3 -14.41 15.56 -10.76
N VAL A 4 -15.56 16.12 -11.12
CA VAL A 4 -15.69 17.00 -12.31
C VAL A 4 -15.36 18.44 -11.95
N ALA A 5 -15.67 18.87 -10.72
CA ALA A 5 -15.41 20.23 -10.25
C ALA A 5 -13.96 20.44 -9.82
N ASP A 6 -13.32 19.37 -9.30
CA ASP A 6 -11.92 19.37 -8.85
C ASP A 6 -11.29 18.01 -9.25
N PRO A 7 -10.85 17.86 -10.50
CA PRO A 7 -10.27 16.62 -10.99
C PRO A 7 -8.92 16.36 -10.33
N PRO A 8 -8.58 15.07 -10.05
CA PRO A 8 -7.28 14.73 -9.51
C PRO A 8 -6.16 15.08 -10.52
N GLU A 9 -5.01 15.49 -10.00
CA GLU A 9 -3.82 15.66 -10.83
C GLU A 9 -3.35 14.30 -11.35
N LEU A 10 -3.20 14.17 -12.65
CA LEU A 10 -2.66 12.97 -13.28
C LEU A 10 -1.18 13.20 -13.61
N VAL A 11 -0.31 12.43 -12.99
CA VAL A 11 1.14 12.47 -13.23
C VAL A 11 1.55 11.19 -13.94
N ARG A 12 2.14 11.32 -15.12
CA ARG A 12 2.76 10.19 -15.80
C ARG A 12 4.11 9.89 -15.16
N GLY A 13 4.31 8.64 -14.74
CA GLY A 13 5.55 8.23 -14.10
C GLY A 13 5.63 6.72 -13.90
N ASP A 14 6.74 6.28 -13.36
CA ASP A 14 6.98 4.90 -12.95
C ASP A 14 6.74 4.76 -11.45
N LEU A 15 6.00 3.72 -11.06
CA LEU A 15 5.64 3.48 -9.65
C LEU A 15 6.85 3.34 -8.74
N VAL A 16 7.95 2.77 -9.22
CA VAL A 16 9.13 2.51 -8.39
C VAL A 16 10.09 3.70 -8.41
N ASP A 17 10.32 4.27 -9.60
CA ASP A 17 11.36 5.28 -9.79
C ASP A 17 10.88 6.70 -9.44
N ASP A 18 9.59 7.01 -9.65
CA ASP A 18 9.05 8.36 -9.49
C ASP A 18 8.22 8.56 -8.20
N LEU A 19 7.81 7.48 -7.51
CA LEU A 19 6.99 7.56 -6.31
C LEU A 19 7.62 8.47 -5.23
N GLY A 20 8.92 8.34 -5.02
CA GLY A 20 9.63 9.13 -4.02
C GLY A 20 9.48 10.63 -4.24
N ALA A 21 9.69 11.06 -5.48
CA ALA A 21 9.53 12.47 -5.86
C ALA A 21 8.07 12.94 -5.74
N LEU A 22 7.11 12.07 -6.04
CA LEU A 22 5.69 12.40 -5.88
C LEU A 22 5.32 12.60 -4.40
N VAL A 23 5.79 11.73 -3.51
CA VAL A 23 5.57 11.85 -2.06
C VAL A 23 6.24 13.11 -1.51
N ASP A 24 7.41 13.48 -2.04
CA ASP A 24 8.13 14.70 -1.62
C ASP A 24 7.37 16.01 -1.93
N ARG A 25 6.38 15.97 -2.84
CA ARG A 25 5.47 17.11 -3.11
C ARG A 25 4.43 17.32 -2.02
N SER A 26 4.26 16.36 -1.10
CA SER A 26 3.32 16.52 0.02
C SER A 26 3.73 17.69 0.92
N PRO A 27 2.78 18.52 1.38
CA PRO A 27 3.08 19.63 2.30
C PRO A 27 3.66 19.11 3.63
N ASP A 28 4.44 19.97 4.29
CA ASP A 28 5.01 19.66 5.60
C ASP A 28 3.91 19.41 6.65
N GLY A 29 4.16 18.51 7.56
CA GLY A 29 3.22 18.16 8.64
C GLY A 29 2.01 17.33 8.20
N THR A 30 1.89 16.93 6.94
CA THR A 30 0.72 16.22 6.46
C THR A 30 0.81 14.71 6.70
N HIS A 31 -0.36 14.06 6.73
CA HIS A 31 -0.48 12.62 6.61
C HIS A 31 -0.71 12.25 5.14
N THR A 32 0.31 11.76 4.49
CA THR A 32 0.25 11.29 3.11
C THR A 32 -0.18 9.84 3.06
N VAL A 33 -1.15 9.54 2.23
CA VAL A 33 -1.60 8.16 1.97
C VAL A 33 -1.28 7.80 0.53
N VAL A 34 -0.53 6.73 0.34
CA VAL A 34 -0.31 6.10 -0.96
C VAL A 34 -1.25 4.91 -1.07
N LEU A 35 -2.03 4.83 -2.13
CA LEU A 35 -2.89 3.70 -2.42
C LEU A 35 -2.34 2.92 -3.61
N SER A 36 -2.12 1.62 -3.43
CA SER A 36 -1.78 0.67 -4.48
C SER A 36 -2.83 -0.43 -4.52
N SER A 37 -3.42 -0.63 -5.69
CA SER A 37 -4.46 -1.65 -5.89
C SER A 37 -4.18 -2.41 -7.17
N TRP A 38 -3.85 -3.69 -7.06
CA TRP A 38 -3.59 -4.58 -8.18
C TRP A 38 -2.48 -4.09 -9.15
N VAL A 39 -1.56 -3.31 -8.66
CA VAL A 39 -0.44 -2.77 -9.44
C VAL A 39 0.83 -3.58 -9.23
N LEU A 40 1.09 -4.05 -8.01
CA LEU A 40 2.32 -4.77 -7.68
C LEU A 40 2.43 -6.12 -8.39
N ALA A 41 1.31 -6.68 -8.84
CA ALA A 41 1.30 -7.88 -9.67
C ALA A 41 2.02 -7.69 -11.02
N TYR A 42 2.07 -6.46 -11.53
CA TYR A 42 2.74 -6.10 -12.79
C TYR A 42 4.18 -5.62 -12.59
N VAL A 43 4.65 -5.58 -11.35
CA VAL A 43 6.01 -5.16 -11.00
C VAL A 43 6.88 -6.40 -10.76
N ASP A 44 8.03 -6.50 -11.39
CA ASP A 44 8.97 -7.58 -11.19
C ASP A 44 9.42 -7.68 -9.73
N ARG A 45 9.79 -8.89 -9.28
CA ARG A 45 10.12 -9.16 -7.89
C ARG A 45 11.22 -8.24 -7.35
N ASP A 46 12.28 -8.03 -8.11
CA ASP A 46 13.40 -7.17 -7.68
C ASP A 46 12.97 -5.71 -7.59
N ARG A 47 12.11 -5.29 -8.49
CA ARG A 47 11.52 -3.95 -8.46
C ARG A 47 10.53 -3.75 -7.32
N ARG A 48 9.83 -4.80 -6.85
CA ARG A 48 8.99 -4.71 -5.64
C ARG A 48 9.82 -4.43 -4.39
N SER A 49 10.99 -5.05 -4.26
CA SER A 49 11.91 -4.75 -3.15
C SER A 49 12.35 -3.28 -3.19
N ARG A 50 12.71 -2.80 -4.38
CA ARG A 50 13.08 -1.40 -4.59
C ARG A 50 11.92 -0.42 -4.33
N PHE A 51 10.68 -0.81 -4.66
CA PHE A 51 9.48 -0.04 -4.30
C PHE A 51 9.37 0.15 -2.78
N ALA A 52 9.56 -0.92 -1.99
CA ALA A 52 9.54 -0.84 -0.53
C ALA A 52 10.64 0.09 0.02
N GLU A 53 11.86 0.00 -0.52
CA GLU A 53 12.98 0.87 -0.16
C GLU A 53 12.71 2.34 -0.48
N THR A 54 12.17 2.61 -1.68
CA THR A 54 11.79 3.96 -2.13
C THR A 54 10.72 4.55 -1.21
N LEU A 55 9.71 3.76 -0.87
CA LEU A 55 8.65 4.18 0.03
C LEU A 55 9.18 4.49 1.44
N ALA A 56 10.03 3.62 1.99
CA ALA A 56 10.64 3.82 3.29
C ALA A 56 11.53 5.09 3.32
N ALA A 57 12.29 5.32 2.26
CA ALA A 57 13.09 6.53 2.14
C ALA A 57 12.23 7.80 2.06
N ALA A 58 11.15 7.78 1.28
CA ALA A 58 10.20 8.88 1.18
C ALA A 58 9.49 9.15 2.52
N ALA A 59 9.09 8.10 3.24
CA ALA A 59 8.48 8.22 4.56
C ALA A 59 9.42 8.89 5.57
N ARG A 60 10.71 8.53 5.59
CA ARG A 60 11.71 9.19 6.46
C ARG A 60 11.87 10.68 6.12
N ARG A 61 11.93 11.04 4.82
CA ARG A 61 12.00 12.44 4.41
C ARG A 61 10.76 13.23 4.83
N LEU A 62 9.58 12.64 4.66
CA LEU A 62 8.33 13.26 5.09
C LEU A 62 8.26 13.40 6.61
N ALA A 63 8.70 12.40 7.37
CA ALA A 63 8.78 12.44 8.83
C ALA A 63 9.73 13.54 9.34
N ALA A 64 10.85 13.79 8.65
CA ALA A 64 11.77 14.88 8.96
C ALA A 64 11.12 16.28 8.83
N ARG A 65 10.02 16.37 8.04
CA ARG A 65 9.20 17.59 7.88
C ARG A 65 7.93 17.57 8.72
N GLY A 66 7.86 16.68 9.74
CA GLY A 66 6.73 16.56 10.66
C GLY A 66 5.52 15.78 10.10
N GLY A 67 5.61 15.26 8.89
CA GLY A 67 4.57 14.45 8.28
C GLY A 67 4.64 12.96 8.63
N ARG A 68 3.74 12.19 8.06
CA ARG A 68 3.73 10.71 8.14
C ARG A 68 3.21 10.12 6.85
N LEU A 69 3.58 8.88 6.56
CA LEU A 69 3.15 8.15 5.38
C LEU A 69 2.49 6.84 5.78
N THR A 70 1.37 6.55 5.12
CA THR A 70 0.72 5.24 5.17
C THR A 70 0.56 4.72 3.75
N LEU A 71 0.99 3.49 3.50
CA LEU A 71 0.68 2.76 2.28
C LEU A 71 -0.56 1.89 2.54
N LEU A 72 -1.62 2.13 1.78
CA LEU A 72 -2.75 1.21 1.68
C LEU A 72 -2.56 0.33 0.45
N THR A 73 -2.59 -0.97 0.65
CA THR A 73 -2.46 -1.94 -0.45
C THR A 73 -3.70 -2.81 -0.54
N LEU A 74 -4.13 -3.09 -1.75
CA LEU A 74 -5.10 -4.12 -2.09
C LEU A 74 -4.46 -5.03 -3.12
N GLU A 75 -3.73 -6.03 -2.65
CA GLU A 75 -2.87 -6.88 -3.48
C GLU A 75 -2.99 -8.34 -3.03
N ALA A 76 -2.51 -9.27 -3.84
CA ALA A 76 -2.32 -10.63 -3.38
C ALA A 76 -1.26 -10.66 -2.26
N ASP A 77 -1.50 -11.43 -1.21
CA ASP A 77 -0.68 -11.44 0.00
C ASP A 77 0.81 -11.74 -0.25
N HIS A 78 1.11 -12.66 -1.15
CA HIS A 78 2.48 -13.02 -1.52
C HIS A 78 3.28 -11.89 -2.23
N LEU A 79 2.61 -10.82 -2.63
CA LEU A 79 3.26 -9.64 -3.24
C LEU A 79 3.77 -8.64 -2.22
N LEU A 80 3.43 -8.83 -0.94
CA LEU A 80 3.75 -7.94 0.16
C LEU A 80 4.71 -8.63 1.15
N PRO A 81 6.01 -8.70 0.85
CA PRO A 81 6.96 -9.48 1.66
C PRO A 81 7.15 -8.97 3.09
N TRP A 82 6.69 -7.77 3.40
CA TRP A 82 6.71 -7.17 4.72
C TRP A 82 5.43 -7.40 5.53
N LEU A 83 4.47 -8.14 4.97
CA LEU A 83 3.17 -8.41 5.59
C LEU A 83 3.07 -9.88 5.95
N ASP A 84 2.71 -10.17 7.18
CA ASP A 84 2.42 -11.51 7.68
C ASP A 84 0.90 -11.63 7.92
N PRO A 85 0.14 -12.10 6.92
CA PRO A 85 -1.30 -12.20 7.05
C PRO A 85 -1.68 -13.33 8.00
N PRO A 86 -2.82 -13.23 8.73
CA PRO A 86 -3.31 -14.32 9.53
C PRO A 86 -3.45 -15.61 8.70
N PRO A 87 -3.06 -16.76 9.25
CA PRO A 87 -3.20 -18.03 8.56
C PRO A 87 -4.67 -18.30 8.23
N LEU A 88 -4.90 -18.89 7.08
CA LEU A 88 -6.23 -19.38 6.71
C LEU A 88 -6.42 -20.80 7.24
N PRO A 89 -7.63 -21.16 7.71
CA PRO A 89 -7.98 -22.55 8.00
C PRO A 89 -7.79 -23.46 6.77
N ASP A 90 -7.53 -24.73 6.98
CA ASP A 90 -7.22 -25.68 5.90
C ASP A 90 -8.42 -25.95 4.97
N ASP A 91 -9.63 -25.79 5.49
CA ASP A 91 -10.90 -26.05 4.80
C ASP A 91 -11.50 -24.84 4.08
N VAL A 92 -10.74 -23.72 4.01
CA VAL A 92 -11.25 -22.50 3.34
C VAL A 92 -11.44 -22.73 1.85
N PRO A 93 -12.54 -22.25 1.25
CA PRO A 93 -12.75 -22.27 -0.19
C PRO A 93 -11.60 -21.64 -0.99
N ALA A 94 -11.37 -22.14 -2.20
CA ALA A 94 -10.27 -21.66 -3.06
C ALA A 94 -10.38 -20.15 -3.36
N GLU A 95 -11.59 -19.62 -3.46
CA GLU A 95 -11.86 -18.20 -3.68
C GLU A 95 -11.30 -17.32 -2.55
N ILE A 96 -11.33 -17.83 -1.32
CA ILE A 96 -10.80 -17.11 -0.15
C ILE A 96 -9.27 -17.27 -0.09
N ARG A 97 -8.73 -18.43 -0.48
CA ARG A 97 -7.26 -18.65 -0.54
C ARG A 97 -6.57 -17.71 -1.51
N HIS A 98 -7.26 -17.35 -2.59
CA HIS A 98 -6.76 -16.44 -3.63
C HIS A 98 -7.32 -15.03 -3.49
N ALA A 99 -7.88 -14.69 -2.33
CA ALA A 99 -8.37 -13.36 -2.05
C ALA A 99 -7.23 -12.35 -1.99
N SER A 100 -7.56 -11.12 -2.33
CA SER A 100 -6.68 -9.99 -2.07
C SER A 100 -6.70 -9.62 -0.61
N LEU A 101 -5.60 -9.06 -0.16
CA LEU A 101 -5.45 -8.54 1.18
C LEU A 101 -5.43 -7.01 1.14
N LEU A 102 -6.39 -6.39 1.81
CA LEU A 102 -6.31 -4.98 2.14
C LEU A 102 -5.44 -4.84 3.38
N ALA A 103 -4.39 -4.06 3.29
CA ALA A 103 -3.47 -3.84 4.39
C ALA A 103 -3.06 -2.37 4.48
N ALA A 104 -2.80 -1.91 5.71
CA ALA A 104 -2.18 -0.63 5.99
C ALA A 104 -0.75 -0.85 6.44
N THR A 105 0.20 -0.21 5.79
CA THR A 105 1.61 -0.22 6.16
C THR A 105 2.04 1.18 6.55
N ALA A 106 2.49 1.34 7.78
CA ALA A 106 3.09 2.58 8.27
C ALA A 106 4.62 2.44 8.32
N VAL A 107 5.31 3.52 8.05
CA VAL A 107 6.76 3.62 8.24
C VAL A 107 7.02 4.68 9.30
N ASP A 108 7.60 4.26 10.40
CA ASP A 108 7.91 5.13 11.52
C ASP A 108 9.16 5.99 11.27
N ARG A 109 9.40 6.97 12.15
CA ARG A 109 10.52 7.91 12.02
C ARG A 109 11.89 7.24 12.05
N ASP A 110 12.03 6.14 12.75
CA ASP A 110 13.25 5.33 12.82
C ASP A 110 13.43 4.41 11.59
N GLY A 111 12.42 4.37 10.70
CA GLY A 111 12.40 3.53 9.51
C GLY A 111 11.82 2.13 9.75
N SER A 112 11.33 1.86 10.96
CA SER A 112 10.61 0.61 11.21
C SER A 112 9.30 0.57 10.41
N VAL A 113 8.96 -0.61 9.94
CA VAL A 113 7.77 -0.85 9.12
C VAL A 113 6.80 -1.68 9.93
N SER A 114 5.59 -1.17 10.11
CA SER A 114 4.47 -1.92 10.71
C SER A 114 3.38 -2.10 9.67
N ALA A 115 2.95 -3.33 9.47
CA ALA A 115 1.89 -3.66 8.52
C ALA A 115 0.73 -4.34 9.25
N THR A 116 -0.47 -3.84 9.03
CA THR A 116 -1.70 -4.36 9.63
C THR A 116 -2.62 -4.85 8.53
N PRO A 117 -2.92 -6.14 8.46
CA PRO A 117 -3.95 -6.66 7.58
C PRO A 117 -5.33 -6.22 8.08
N LEU A 118 -6.13 -5.62 7.21
CA LEU A 118 -7.42 -5.02 7.55
C LEU A 118 -8.60 -5.88 7.09
N ALA A 119 -8.51 -6.43 5.89
CA ALA A 119 -9.57 -7.23 5.31
C ALA A 119 -9.04 -8.18 4.22
N ARG A 120 -9.72 -9.31 4.04
CA ARG A 120 -9.64 -10.11 2.82
C ARG A 120 -10.79 -9.75 1.92
N CYS A 121 -10.56 -9.67 0.63
CA CYS A 121 -11.59 -9.34 -0.33
C CYS A 121 -11.35 -10.01 -1.68
N GLN A 122 -12.42 -10.22 -2.38
CA GLN A 122 -12.36 -10.67 -3.77
C GLN A 122 -11.79 -9.54 -4.64
N ALA A 123 -11.02 -9.88 -5.68
CA ALA A 123 -10.32 -8.95 -6.56
C ALA A 123 -11.18 -7.78 -7.09
N HIS A 124 -12.43 -8.08 -7.42
CA HIS A 124 -13.37 -7.07 -7.92
C HIS A 124 -14.30 -6.52 -6.84
N LEU A 125 -13.95 -6.71 -5.54
CA LEU A 125 -14.69 -6.21 -4.38
C LEU A 125 -16.16 -6.68 -4.32
N VAL A 126 -16.46 -7.87 -4.85
CA VAL A 126 -17.79 -8.48 -4.74
C VAL A 126 -18.10 -8.83 -3.29
N TRP A 127 -17.08 -9.19 -2.51
CA TRP A 127 -17.15 -9.36 -1.07
C TRP A 127 -15.89 -8.85 -0.39
N MET A 128 -16.04 -8.48 0.87
CA MET A 128 -14.95 -8.08 1.76
C MET A 128 -15.25 -8.61 3.16
N ASP A 129 -14.29 -9.31 3.74
CA ASP A 129 -14.35 -9.81 5.11
C ASP A 129 -13.28 -9.10 5.96
N ARG A 130 -13.72 -8.43 7.02
CA ARG A 130 -12.83 -7.67 7.91
C ARG A 130 -12.08 -8.64 8.81
N LEU A 131 -10.77 -8.49 8.83
CA LEU A 131 -9.93 -9.16 9.80
C LEU A 131 -10.07 -8.42 11.14
N GLY A 132 -10.43 -9.15 12.19
CA GLY A 132 -10.58 -8.56 13.52
C GLY A 132 -9.27 -7.93 13.97
N VAL A 133 -9.30 -6.65 14.25
CA VAL A 133 -8.22 -5.87 14.88
C VAL A 133 -8.62 -5.64 16.32
#